data_102f2f0d62911b5c7deae7c374609d3d
#
_entry.id   102f2f0d62911b5c7deae7c374609d3d
#
_cell.length_a   1.000
_cell.length_b   1.000
_cell.length_c   1.000
_cell.angle_alpha   90.00
_cell.angle_beta   90.00
_cell.angle_gamma   90.00
#
_symmetry.space_group_name_H-M   'P 1'
#
loop_
_entity.id
_entity.type
_entity.pdbx_description
1 polymer ?
#
loop_
_entity_poly.entity_id
_entity_poly.type
_entity_poly.pdbx_seq_one_letter_code
_entity_poly.pdbx_strand_id
1 'polypeptide(L)' 'MRMNDHQDSESFTYERTWHEIEDMLDRAERKQNMHYTKMQKAIKSERIYHMRNYKALEGVVKALRWVLGDKNIDHPLE' A
#
# COMPACT_ATOMS: atom_id res chain seq x y z
N MET A 1 10.81 -3.71 -23.57
CA MET A 1 11.45 -2.90 -22.85
C MET A 1 12.26 -3.65 -21.95
N ARG A 2 13.31 -3.36 -21.71
CA ARG A 2 14.04 -4.10 -20.95
C ARG A 2 13.92 -3.57 -19.70
N MET A 3 13.64 -4.18 -18.89
CA MET A 3 13.40 -3.76 -17.81
C MET A 3 14.42 -3.40 -17.00
N ASN A 4 15.34 -3.86 -17.12
CA ASN A 4 16.29 -3.58 -16.21
C ASN A 4 16.89 -2.34 -16.37
N ASP A 5 16.94 -1.93 -17.40
CA ASP A 5 17.68 -0.83 -17.54
C ASP A 5 17.14 0.25 -16.88
N HIS A 6 16.07 0.15 -16.71
CA HIS A 6 15.51 1.16 -16.11
C HIS A 6 15.75 1.29 -14.81
N GLN A 7 16.35 0.53 -14.37
CA GLN A 7 16.56 0.74 -13.12
C GLN A 7 17.66 1.56 -12.95
N ASP A 8 17.88 2.53 -13.61
CA ASP A 8 19.02 3.28 -13.42
C ASP A 8 18.83 4.20 -12.27
N SER A 9 19.85 4.64 -11.72
CA SER A 9 19.86 5.45 -10.56
C SER A 9 19.31 6.82 -10.81
N GLU A 10 19.12 7.22 -12.04
CA GLU A 10 18.51 8.50 -12.30
C GLU A 10 17.04 8.51 -11.94
N SER A 11 16.39 7.37 -11.99
CA SER A 11 14.99 7.30 -11.64
C SER A 11 14.76 6.92 -10.20
N PHE A 12 15.74 6.35 -9.54
CA PHE A 12 15.54 5.86 -8.18
C PHE A 12 16.68 6.29 -7.28
N THR A 13 16.35 6.73 -6.08
CA THR A 13 17.40 7.06 -5.12
C THR A 13 17.81 5.81 -4.36
N TYR A 14 16.96 4.80 -4.31
CA TYR A 14 17.20 3.57 -3.54
C TYR A 14 17.43 3.89 -2.06
N GLU A 15 16.91 5.02 -1.59
CA GLU A 15 17.10 5.41 -0.22
C GLU A 15 15.79 5.77 0.40
N ARG A 16 15.37 5.05 1.39
CA ARG A 16 14.23 5.39 2.23
C ARG A 16 14.57 4.97 3.63
N THR A 17 14.38 5.87 4.58
CA THR A 17 14.65 5.53 5.97
C THR A 17 13.51 4.67 6.48
N TRP A 18 13.79 3.91 7.52
CA TRP A 18 12.76 3.10 8.15
C TRP A 18 11.63 3.99 8.63
N HIS A 19 11.94 5.19 9.08
CA HIS A 19 10.93 6.13 9.56
C HIS A 19 10.00 6.55 8.42
N GLU A 20 10.54 6.78 7.23
CA GLU A 20 9.72 7.14 6.09
C GLU A 20 8.78 6.01 5.69
N ILE A 21 9.28 4.78 5.77
CA ILE A 21 8.48 3.61 5.43
C ILE A 21 7.39 3.40 6.46
N GLU A 22 7.72 3.57 7.74
CA GLU A 22 6.73 3.46 8.82
C GLU A 22 5.64 4.51 8.68
N ASP A 23 6.02 5.73 8.32
CA ASP A 23 5.07 6.81 8.13
C ASP A 23 4.13 6.50 6.97
N MET A 24 4.67 5.96 5.88
CA MET A 24 3.85 5.60 4.74
C MET A 24 2.87 4.48 5.10
N LEU A 25 3.31 3.51 5.91
CA LEU A 25 2.45 2.44 6.37
C LEU A 25 1.30 3.00 7.20
N ASP A 26 1.61 3.91 8.12
CA ASP A 26 0.60 4.50 8.97
C ASP A 26 -0.45 5.25 8.14
N ARG A 27 0.01 6.00 7.15
CA ARG A 27 -0.89 6.77 6.28
C ARG A 27 -1.75 5.84 5.43
N ALA A 28 -1.17 4.74 4.96
CA ALA A 28 -1.91 3.77 4.16
C ALA A 28 -2.98 3.08 4.99
N GLU A 29 -2.66 2.75 6.23
CA GLU A 29 -3.63 2.10 7.13
C GLU A 29 -4.77 3.05 7.46
N ARG A 30 -4.48 4.33 7.68
CA ARG A 30 -5.54 5.29 7.96
C ARG A 30 -6.46 5.47 6.76
N LYS A 31 -5.88 5.50 5.56
CA LYS A 31 -6.67 5.67 4.37
C LYS A 31 -7.50 4.42 4.10
N GLN A 32 -6.95 3.26 4.38
CA GLN A 32 -7.67 2.00 4.25
C GLN A 32 -8.88 1.99 5.19
N ASN A 33 -8.70 2.42 6.43
CA ASN A 33 -9.78 2.47 7.40
C ASN A 33 -10.85 3.49 7.01
N MET A 34 -10.43 4.61 6.44
CA MET A 34 -11.38 5.60 5.96
C MET A 34 -12.27 5.02 4.88
N HIS A 35 -11.70 4.30 3.92
CA HIS A 35 -12.51 3.70 2.86
C HIS A 35 -13.42 2.60 3.40
N TYR A 36 -12.95 1.84 4.38
CA TYR A 36 -13.77 0.81 5.00
C TYR A 36 -15.00 1.45 5.67
N THR A 37 -14.80 2.51 6.41
CA THR A 37 -15.88 3.20 7.10
C THR A 37 -16.86 3.81 6.10
N LYS A 38 -16.35 4.46 5.06
CA LYS A 38 -17.22 5.08 4.07
C LYS A 38 -17.98 4.03 3.25
N MET A 39 -17.37 2.89 3.02
CA MET A 39 -18.02 1.82 2.30
C MET A 39 -19.27 1.35 3.00
N GLN A 40 -19.26 1.31 4.33
CA GLN A 40 -20.40 0.83 5.07
C GLN A 40 -21.58 1.80 5.06
N LYS A 41 -21.31 3.06 4.81
CA LYS A 41 -22.37 4.07 4.81
C LYS A 41 -22.78 4.50 3.42
N ALA A 42 -22.09 4.02 2.38
CA ALA A 42 -22.29 4.55 1.05
C ALA A 42 -23.42 3.86 0.31
N ILE A 43 -23.97 4.53 -0.70
CA ILE A 43 -24.92 3.91 -1.59
C ILE A 43 -24.15 2.95 -2.48
N LYS A 44 -24.86 2.08 -3.17
CA LYS A 44 -24.24 0.97 -3.89
C LYS A 44 -23.12 1.40 -4.83
N SER A 45 -23.33 2.43 -5.64
CA SER A 45 -22.32 2.83 -6.61
C SER A 45 -21.07 3.35 -5.94
N GLU A 46 -21.24 4.10 -4.86
CA GLU A 46 -20.09 4.61 -4.13
C GLU A 46 -19.40 3.52 -3.31
N ARG A 47 -20.16 2.50 -2.92
CA ARG A 47 -19.60 1.41 -2.15
C ARG A 47 -18.55 0.66 -2.97
N ILE A 48 -18.79 0.49 -4.28
CA ILE A 48 -17.82 -0.19 -5.13
C ILE A 48 -16.53 0.60 -5.21
N TYR A 49 -16.65 1.92 -5.32
CA TYR A 49 -15.46 2.78 -5.36
C TYR A 49 -14.63 2.61 -4.08
N HIS A 50 -15.29 2.66 -2.93
CA HIS A 50 -14.56 2.54 -1.66
C HIS A 50 -14.00 1.13 -1.46
N MET A 51 -14.71 0.09 -1.92
CA MET A 51 -14.23 -1.26 -1.81
C MET A 51 -12.97 -1.46 -2.65
N ARG A 52 -12.93 -0.91 -3.85
CA ARG A 52 -11.74 -1.03 -4.71
C ARG A 52 -10.54 -0.33 -4.08
N ASN A 53 -10.77 0.85 -3.51
CA ASN A 53 -9.68 1.57 -2.84
C ASN A 53 -9.22 0.82 -1.59
N TYR A 54 -10.15 0.24 -0.85
CA TYR A 54 -9.80 -0.53 0.33
C TYR A 54 -8.92 -1.73 -0.07
N LYS A 55 -9.29 -2.43 -1.13
CA LYS A 55 -8.51 -3.59 -1.56
C LYS A 55 -7.14 -3.19 -2.09
N ALA A 56 -7.06 -2.09 -2.82
CA ALA A 56 -5.77 -1.62 -3.32
C ALA A 56 -4.85 -1.26 -2.16
N LEU A 57 -5.39 -0.58 -1.16
CA LEU A 57 -4.58 -0.20 0.00
C LEU A 57 -4.22 -1.40 0.86
N GLU A 58 -5.01 -2.46 0.84
CA GLU A 58 -4.67 -3.68 1.54
C GLU A 58 -3.36 -4.24 1.00
N GLY A 59 -3.17 -4.20 -0.32
CA GLY A 59 -1.91 -4.63 -0.91
C GLY A 59 -0.74 -3.73 -0.55
N VAL A 60 -0.97 -2.42 -0.51
CA VAL A 60 0.06 -1.47 -0.13
C VAL A 60 0.50 -1.71 1.32
N VAL A 61 -0.46 -1.87 2.22
CA VAL A 61 -0.18 -2.12 3.64
C VAL A 61 0.62 -3.41 3.78
N LYS A 62 0.21 -4.45 3.07
CA LYS A 62 0.88 -5.74 3.17
C LYS A 62 2.33 -5.64 2.70
N ALA A 63 2.56 -4.95 1.58
CA ALA A 63 3.91 -4.79 1.05
C ALA A 63 4.79 -3.99 2.00
N LEU A 64 4.26 -2.91 2.58
CA LEU A 64 5.04 -2.10 3.50
C LEU A 64 5.35 -2.84 4.79
N ARG A 65 4.42 -3.65 5.28
CA ARG A 65 4.70 -4.47 6.45
C ARG A 65 5.78 -5.48 6.15
N TRP A 66 5.75 -6.07 4.96
CA TRP A 66 6.78 -7.03 4.56
C TRP A 66 8.16 -6.35 4.53
N VAL A 67 8.22 -5.14 3.96
CA VAL A 67 9.48 -4.39 3.89
C VAL A 67 10.03 -4.12 5.30
N LEU A 68 9.13 -3.84 6.25
CA LEU A 68 9.56 -3.57 7.62
C LEU A 68 9.84 -4.84 8.42
N GLY A 69 9.67 -5.99 7.81
CA GLY A 69 10.01 -7.25 8.48
C GLY A 69 8.93 -7.84 9.34
N ASP A 70 7.67 -7.51 9.05
CA ASP A 70 6.55 -8.07 9.79
C ASP A 70 6.53 -9.58 9.59
N LYS A 71 6.69 -10.33 10.66
CA LYS A 71 6.80 -11.78 10.58
C LYS A 71 5.50 -12.46 10.21
N ASN A 72 4.38 -11.75 10.26
CA ASN A 72 3.11 -12.31 9.87
C ASN A 72 2.88 -12.23 8.38
N ILE A 73 3.77 -11.57 7.64
CA ILE A 73 3.65 -11.45 6.19
C ILE A 73 4.77 -12.27 5.57
N ASP A 74 4.44 -13.47 5.13
CA ASP A 74 5.45 -14.32 4.50
C ASP A 74 5.71 -13.86 3.08
N HIS A 75 4.67 -13.54 2.34
CA HIS A 75 4.83 -13.21 0.93
C HIS A 75 3.82 -12.13 0.57
N PRO A 76 4.27 -10.93 0.25
CA PRO A 76 3.34 -9.82 0.06
C PRO A 76 2.46 -9.93 -1.19
N LEU A 77 2.79 -10.82 -2.09
CA LEU A 77 2.00 -11.00 -3.30
C LEU A 77 0.89 -12.05 -3.13
N GLU A 78 0.88 -12.66 -1.98
CA GLU A 78 -0.16 -13.64 -1.65
C GLU A 78 -1.03 -13.12 -0.53
#